data_e9cc7ac8bf653b9b8e9815b5883e292a
#
_entry.id   e9cc7ac8bf653b9b8e9815b5883e292a
#
_cell.length_a   1.000
_cell.length_b   1.000
_cell.length_c   1.000
_cell.angle_alpha   90.00
_cell.angle_beta   90.00
_cell.angle_gamma   90.00
#
_symmetry.space_group_name_H-M   'P 1'
#
loop_
_entity.id
_entity.type
_entity.pdbx_description
1 polymer ?
#
loop_
_entity_poly.entity_id
_entity_poly.type
_entity_poly.pdbx_seq_one_letter_code
_entity_poly.pdbx_strand_id
1 'polypeptide(L)'
;VSGCGEIKMDEANKKFELGGKTFHEGDVISIDGSTGNIYGEAIPTVDAEIAGEFGRIMGWADKYRRLKVRTNADTPRDAKKARELGAEGIGLCRTEHMFFEPERIAAFREMICSDTVEERETALAKIMPMQQADFEALYEALEGNPVTIRFLDPPLHEFVPTEDAEIAALAKAQGK
;
A
#
# COMPACT_ATOMS: atom_id res chain seq x y z
N VAL A 1 15.89 0.89 0.42
CA VAL A 1 17.26 1.20 0.88
C VAL A 1 17.16 2.47 1.71
N SER A 2 17.41 2.38 3.00
CA SER A 2 17.45 3.52 3.89
C SER A 2 18.89 3.95 4.16
N GLY A 3 19.10 5.22 4.49
CA GLY A 3 20.41 5.72 4.88
C GLY A 3 21.37 6.01 3.73
N CYS A 4 20.91 6.18 2.51
CA CYS A 4 21.73 6.55 1.36
C CYS A 4 22.07 8.06 1.39
N GLY A 5 22.87 8.47 2.37
CA GLY A 5 23.23 9.89 2.58
C GLY A 5 24.16 10.49 1.49
N GLU A 6 24.66 9.66 0.58
CA GLU A 6 25.49 10.11 -0.54
C GLU A 6 24.68 10.60 -1.75
N ILE A 7 23.35 10.38 -1.76
CA ILE A 7 22.49 10.92 -2.81
C ILE A 7 22.43 12.44 -2.72
N LYS A 8 22.76 13.11 -3.82
CA LYS A 8 22.58 14.54 -4.00
C LYS A 8 21.36 14.78 -4.86
N MET A 9 20.25 15.14 -4.24
CA MET A 9 18.99 15.39 -4.93
C MET A 9 18.95 16.82 -5.48
N ASP A 10 18.49 16.96 -6.73
CA ASP A 10 18.20 18.23 -7.40
C ASP A 10 16.78 18.15 -7.96
N GLU A 11 15.81 18.43 -7.12
CA GLU A 11 14.38 18.31 -7.44
C GLU A 11 13.96 19.27 -8.56
N ALA A 12 14.55 20.48 -8.57
CA ALA A 12 14.22 21.49 -9.57
C ALA A 12 14.55 21.01 -10.99
N ASN A 13 15.64 20.26 -11.15
CA ASN A 13 16.08 19.71 -12.44
C ASN A 13 15.72 18.22 -12.60
N LYS A 14 14.92 17.65 -11.69
CA LYS A 14 14.45 16.26 -11.70
C LYS A 14 15.58 15.27 -11.92
N LYS A 15 16.66 15.40 -11.14
CA LYS A 15 17.83 14.55 -11.21
C LYS A 15 18.43 14.31 -9.82
N PHE A 16 19.24 13.28 -9.72
CA PHE A 16 20.10 13.07 -8.56
C PHE A 16 21.49 12.55 -8.96
N GLU A 17 22.46 12.75 -8.10
CA GLU A 17 23.79 12.23 -8.28
C GLU A 17 24.09 11.19 -7.20
N LEU A 18 24.69 10.07 -7.61
CA LEU A 18 25.11 8.99 -6.73
C LEU A 18 26.34 8.28 -7.32
N GLY A 19 27.39 8.10 -6.52
CA GLY A 19 28.59 7.40 -6.96
C GLY A 19 29.27 8.03 -8.18
N GLY A 20 29.20 9.35 -8.34
CA GLY A 20 29.76 10.07 -9.49
C GLY A 20 28.98 9.95 -10.80
N LYS A 21 27.79 9.35 -10.74
CA LYS A 21 26.85 9.27 -11.90
C LYS A 21 25.64 10.16 -11.64
N THR A 22 25.11 10.74 -12.70
CA THR A 22 23.88 11.55 -12.69
C THR A 22 22.75 10.72 -13.27
N PHE A 23 21.61 10.68 -12.60
CA PHE A 23 20.38 10.02 -13.02
C PHE A 23 19.27 11.05 -13.15
N HIS A 24 18.40 10.88 -14.13
CA HIS A 24 17.27 11.77 -14.41
C HIS A 24 15.94 11.07 -14.18
N GLU A 25 14.87 11.84 -14.10
CA GLU A 25 13.52 11.30 -14.04
C GLU A 25 13.26 10.37 -15.24
N GLY A 26 12.81 9.13 -14.96
CA GLY A 26 12.60 8.09 -15.96
C GLY A 26 13.76 7.11 -16.16
N ASP A 27 14.95 7.40 -15.62
CA ASP A 27 16.05 6.44 -15.65
C ASP A 27 15.75 5.23 -14.77
N VAL A 28 16.13 4.06 -15.26
CA VAL A 28 15.93 2.81 -14.51
C VAL A 28 17.13 2.54 -13.61
N ILE A 29 16.85 2.34 -12.35
CA ILE A 29 17.82 1.88 -11.35
C ILE A 29 17.32 0.58 -10.70
N SER A 30 18.23 -0.27 -10.26
CA SER A 30 17.91 -1.47 -9.50
C SER A 30 18.45 -1.35 -8.08
N ILE A 31 17.69 -1.83 -7.10
CA ILE A 31 18.04 -1.76 -5.68
C ILE A 31 18.04 -3.16 -5.11
N ASP A 32 19.15 -3.54 -4.47
CA ASP A 32 19.23 -4.76 -3.66
C ASP A 32 19.06 -4.39 -2.18
N GLY A 33 17.89 -4.67 -1.64
CA GLY A 33 17.56 -4.39 -0.24
C GLY A 33 18.36 -5.22 0.77
N SER A 34 18.92 -6.36 0.37
CA SER A 34 19.70 -7.23 1.26
C SER A 34 21.12 -6.73 1.47
N THR A 35 21.75 -6.25 0.41
CA THR A 35 23.14 -5.74 0.44
C THR A 35 23.19 -4.23 0.57
N GLY A 36 22.12 -3.51 0.23
CA GLY A 36 22.06 -2.05 0.16
C GLY A 36 22.64 -1.49 -1.14
N ASN A 37 23.01 -2.33 -2.11
CA ASN A 37 23.58 -1.87 -3.37
C ASN A 37 22.55 -1.22 -4.27
N ILE A 38 22.97 -0.19 -4.99
CA ILE A 38 22.18 0.48 -6.03
C ILE A 38 22.94 0.34 -7.34
N TYR A 39 22.24 -0.16 -8.36
CA TYR A 39 22.77 -0.37 -9.71
C TYR A 39 22.12 0.65 -10.65
N GLY A 40 22.92 1.32 -11.45
CA GLY A 40 22.45 2.32 -12.43
C GLY A 40 21.97 1.70 -13.74
N GLU A 41 21.36 0.52 -13.68
CA GLU A 41 20.83 -0.21 -14.82
C GLU A 41 19.74 -1.19 -14.34
N ALA A 42 18.95 -1.71 -15.29
CA ALA A 42 17.98 -2.76 -15.02
C ALA A 42 18.71 -4.10 -14.78
N ILE A 43 18.68 -4.60 -13.56
CA ILE A 43 19.19 -5.95 -13.23
C ILE A 43 18.06 -6.95 -13.39
N PRO A 44 18.30 -8.11 -14.04
CA PRO A 44 17.30 -9.17 -14.10
C PRO A 44 16.85 -9.61 -12.70
N THR A 45 15.55 -9.64 -12.48
CA THR A 45 14.94 -10.08 -11.22
C THR A 45 14.20 -11.39 -11.43
N VAL A 46 14.07 -12.16 -10.36
CA VAL A 46 13.25 -13.37 -10.32
C VAL A 46 12.18 -13.21 -9.25
N ASP A 47 11.01 -13.76 -9.50
CA ASP A 47 9.96 -13.78 -8.48
C ASP A 47 10.39 -14.66 -7.29
N ALA A 48 9.95 -14.25 -6.09
CA ALA A 48 10.16 -15.06 -4.90
C ALA A 48 9.29 -16.32 -4.98
N GLU A 49 9.94 -17.49 -4.89
CA GLU A 49 9.27 -18.79 -4.91
C GLU A 49 9.59 -19.58 -3.65
N ILE A 50 8.58 -20.30 -3.13
CA ILE A 50 8.79 -21.30 -2.07
C ILE A 50 9.12 -22.63 -2.75
N ALA A 51 10.35 -22.78 -3.23
CA ALA A 51 10.81 -23.93 -3.99
C ALA A 51 12.16 -24.47 -3.49
N GLY A 52 12.59 -25.61 -4.01
CA GLY A 52 13.89 -26.22 -3.69
C GLY A 52 14.08 -26.52 -2.20
N GLU A 53 15.26 -26.24 -1.69
CA GLU A 53 15.62 -26.50 -0.28
C GLU A 53 14.82 -25.61 0.70
N PHE A 54 14.48 -24.37 0.29
CA PHE A 54 13.62 -23.50 1.08
C PHE A 54 12.21 -24.10 1.24
N GLY A 55 11.63 -24.64 0.16
CA GLY A 55 10.36 -25.34 0.20
C GLY A 55 10.39 -26.59 1.11
N ARG A 56 11.52 -27.31 1.14
CA ARG A 56 11.70 -28.46 2.06
C ARG A 56 11.70 -28.01 3.53
N ILE A 57 12.41 -26.95 3.85
CA ILE A 57 12.45 -26.40 5.22
C ILE A 57 11.06 -25.93 5.63
N MET A 58 10.34 -25.22 4.73
CA MET A 58 8.97 -24.78 5.00
C MET A 58 8.03 -25.98 5.22
N GLY A 59 8.16 -27.05 4.43
CA GLY A 59 7.40 -28.29 4.64
C GLY A 59 7.70 -28.98 5.96
N TRP A 60 8.92 -28.89 6.46
CA TRP A 60 9.22 -29.36 7.82
C TRP A 60 8.63 -28.46 8.88
N ALA A 61 8.73 -27.15 8.74
CA ALA A 61 8.11 -26.19 9.66
C ALA A 61 6.61 -26.44 9.79
N ASP A 62 5.91 -26.68 8.68
CA ASP A 62 4.47 -26.94 8.66
C ASP A 62 4.06 -28.20 9.44
N LYS A 63 4.95 -29.21 9.54
CA LYS A 63 4.66 -30.41 10.37
C LYS A 63 4.69 -30.15 11.86
N TYR A 64 5.45 -29.16 12.31
CA TYR A 64 5.68 -28.91 13.75
C TYR A 64 5.02 -27.65 14.26
N ARG A 65 4.70 -26.70 13.39
CA ARG A 65 4.02 -25.47 13.79
C ARG A 65 2.62 -25.75 14.33
N ARG A 66 2.23 -25.00 15.35
CA ARG A 66 0.88 -25.03 15.92
C ARG A 66 0.08 -23.79 15.61
N LEU A 67 0.75 -22.70 15.28
CA LEU A 67 0.14 -21.43 14.90
C LEU A 67 0.01 -21.32 13.40
N LYS A 68 -1.02 -20.64 12.97
CA LYS A 68 -1.24 -20.27 11.58
C LYS A 68 -0.56 -18.96 11.27
N VAL A 69 -0.09 -18.80 10.03
CA VAL A 69 0.55 -17.57 9.56
C VAL A 69 -0.51 -16.70 8.87
N ARG A 70 -0.64 -15.48 9.36
CA ARG A 70 -1.49 -14.45 8.76
C ARG A 70 -0.64 -13.28 8.30
N THR A 71 -1.01 -12.69 7.17
CA THR A 71 -0.33 -11.54 6.59
C THR A 71 -1.13 -10.26 6.79
N ASN A 72 -0.51 -9.12 6.53
CA ASN A 72 -1.23 -7.86 6.27
C ASN A 72 -1.48 -7.77 4.78
N ALA A 73 -2.72 -7.57 4.39
CA ALA A 73 -3.10 -7.29 3.01
C ALA A 73 -4.38 -6.45 3.01
N ASP A 74 -4.39 -5.43 2.16
CA ASP A 74 -5.46 -4.44 2.11
C ASP A 74 -6.17 -4.45 0.74
N THR A 75 -5.63 -5.20 -0.23
CA THR A 75 -6.20 -5.37 -1.59
C THR A 75 -6.43 -6.84 -1.93
N PRO A 76 -7.41 -7.15 -2.81
CA PRO A 76 -7.64 -8.52 -3.29
C PRO A 76 -6.42 -9.14 -3.96
N ARG A 77 -5.65 -8.33 -4.72
CA ARG A 77 -4.41 -8.77 -5.37
C ARG A 77 -3.38 -9.24 -4.36
N ASP A 78 -3.15 -8.45 -3.31
CA ASP A 78 -2.15 -8.75 -2.29
C ASP A 78 -2.59 -9.94 -1.44
N ALA A 79 -3.90 -10.06 -1.14
CA ALA A 79 -4.48 -11.21 -0.46
C ALA A 79 -4.29 -12.52 -1.25
N LYS A 80 -4.54 -12.48 -2.56
CA LYS A 80 -4.31 -13.62 -3.46
C LYS A 80 -2.83 -14.01 -3.48
N LYS A 81 -1.92 -13.03 -3.66
CA LYS A 81 -0.48 -13.29 -3.66
C LYS A 81 0.01 -13.84 -2.33
N ALA A 82 -0.47 -13.30 -1.22
CA ALA A 82 -0.13 -13.79 0.11
C ALA A 82 -0.57 -15.25 0.31
N ARG A 83 -1.77 -15.60 -0.15
CA ARG A 83 -2.26 -16.98 -0.09
C ARG A 83 -1.42 -17.93 -0.96
N GLU A 84 -1.06 -17.53 -2.16
CA GLU A 84 -0.14 -18.29 -3.03
C GLU A 84 1.21 -18.57 -2.35
N LEU A 85 1.68 -17.63 -1.52
CA LEU A 85 2.88 -17.76 -0.71
C LEU A 85 2.65 -18.47 0.63
N GLY A 86 1.47 -19.05 0.87
CA GLY A 86 1.19 -19.88 2.03
C GLY A 86 0.60 -19.16 3.24
N ALA A 87 0.14 -17.91 3.11
CA ALA A 87 -0.60 -17.26 4.18
C ALA A 87 -1.98 -17.91 4.37
N GLU A 88 -2.39 -18.09 5.62
CA GLU A 88 -3.63 -18.75 6.02
C GLU A 88 -4.69 -17.77 6.51
N GLY A 89 -4.62 -16.55 6.01
CA GLY A 89 -5.55 -15.47 6.28
C GLY A 89 -4.89 -14.11 6.40
N ILE A 90 -5.70 -13.09 6.65
CA ILE A 90 -5.26 -11.72 6.88
C ILE A 90 -5.35 -11.40 8.37
N GLY A 91 -4.22 -11.01 8.95
CA GLY A 91 -4.10 -10.60 10.35
C GLY A 91 -4.53 -9.17 10.60
N LEU A 92 -4.39 -8.31 9.58
CA LEU A 92 -4.91 -6.94 9.59
C LEU A 92 -5.15 -6.47 8.15
N CYS A 93 -6.39 -6.09 7.88
CA CYS A 93 -6.78 -5.30 6.72
C CYS A 93 -7.03 -3.86 7.21
N ARG A 94 -6.24 -2.91 6.69
CA ARG A 94 -6.35 -1.48 6.99
C ARG A 94 -7.26 -0.84 5.96
N THR A 95 -8.49 -0.59 6.35
CA THR A 95 -9.55 -0.16 5.44
C THR A 95 -9.32 1.23 4.84
N GLU A 96 -8.57 2.10 5.51
CA GLU A 96 -8.17 3.40 4.99
C GLU A 96 -7.30 3.30 3.73
N HIS A 97 -6.50 2.24 3.59
CA HIS A 97 -5.66 2.03 2.41
C HIS A 97 -6.45 1.78 1.11
N MET A 98 -7.71 1.42 1.21
CA MET A 98 -8.62 1.25 0.07
C MET A 98 -8.97 2.58 -0.61
N PHE A 99 -8.65 3.73 0.02
CA PHE A 99 -9.10 5.06 -0.41
C PHE A 99 -7.97 6.01 -0.85
N PHE A 100 -6.74 5.53 -0.99
CA PHE A 100 -5.62 6.35 -1.48
C PHE A 100 -5.66 6.60 -2.99
N GLU A 101 -6.44 5.87 -3.75
CA GLU A 101 -6.57 6.08 -5.19
C GLU A 101 -7.21 7.44 -5.49
N PRO A 102 -6.74 8.15 -6.53
CA PRO A 102 -7.21 9.51 -6.86
C PRO A 102 -8.72 9.64 -7.03
N GLU A 103 -9.36 8.60 -7.55
CA GLU A 103 -10.81 8.57 -7.76
C GLU A 103 -11.61 8.42 -6.46
N ARG A 104 -10.99 7.85 -5.43
CA ARG A 104 -11.62 7.52 -4.15
C ARG A 104 -11.32 8.54 -3.05
N ILE A 105 -10.13 9.12 -3.07
CA ILE A 105 -9.65 10.01 -2.02
C ILE A 105 -10.52 11.26 -1.86
N ALA A 106 -11.15 11.73 -2.95
CA ALA A 106 -12.04 12.90 -2.90
C ALA A 106 -13.25 12.65 -2.00
N ALA A 107 -13.95 11.52 -2.16
CA ALA A 107 -15.10 11.15 -1.32
C ALA A 107 -14.67 10.91 0.15
N PHE A 108 -13.48 10.36 0.35
CA PHE A 108 -12.94 10.12 1.69
C PHE A 108 -12.59 11.43 2.40
N ARG A 109 -11.99 12.40 1.71
CA ARG A 109 -11.73 13.75 2.22
C ARG A 109 -13.03 14.49 2.54
N GLU A 110 -14.08 14.33 1.74
CA GLU A 110 -15.40 14.90 2.01
C GLU A 110 -15.95 14.36 3.34
N MET A 111 -15.85 13.07 3.58
CA MET A 111 -16.24 12.45 4.85
C MET A 111 -15.45 13.01 6.05
N ILE A 112 -14.13 13.14 5.91
CA ILE A 112 -13.26 13.70 6.96
C ILE A 112 -13.63 15.15 7.29
N CYS A 113 -13.88 15.96 6.27
CA CYS A 113 -14.13 17.41 6.40
C CYS A 113 -15.60 17.76 6.63
N SER A 114 -16.49 16.78 6.84
CA SER A 114 -17.91 17.00 7.13
C SER A 114 -18.10 17.62 8.52
N ASP A 115 -18.88 18.68 8.60
CA ASP A 115 -19.18 19.38 9.85
C ASP A 115 -20.43 18.83 10.56
N THR A 116 -21.36 18.24 9.79
CA THR A 116 -22.61 17.67 10.31
C THR A 116 -22.68 16.16 10.08
N VAL A 117 -23.59 15.50 10.79
CA VAL A 117 -23.85 14.07 10.62
C VAL A 117 -24.42 13.80 9.23
N GLU A 118 -25.33 14.64 8.77
CA GLU A 118 -25.98 14.51 7.46
C GLU A 118 -25.00 14.61 6.30
N GLU A 119 -24.06 15.56 6.38
CA GLU A 119 -22.96 15.68 5.39
C GLU A 119 -22.09 14.43 5.39
N ARG A 120 -21.74 13.95 6.56
CA ARG A 120 -20.93 12.76 6.72
C ARG A 120 -21.63 11.51 6.19
N GLU A 121 -22.90 11.33 6.46
CA GLU A 121 -23.71 10.23 5.92
C GLU A 121 -23.79 10.30 4.40
N THR A 122 -23.91 11.50 3.83
CA THR A 122 -23.88 11.70 2.38
C THR A 122 -22.55 11.28 1.76
N ALA A 123 -21.44 11.64 2.38
CA ALA A 123 -20.09 11.23 1.93
C ALA A 123 -19.88 9.72 2.10
N LEU A 124 -20.32 9.15 3.21
CA LEU A 124 -20.25 7.70 3.47
C LEU A 124 -21.08 6.89 2.46
N ALA A 125 -22.21 7.40 2.01
CA ALA A 125 -23.02 6.75 0.98
C ALA A 125 -22.26 6.61 -0.37
N LYS A 126 -21.31 7.50 -0.66
CA LYS A 126 -20.43 7.40 -1.84
C LYS A 126 -19.34 6.33 -1.64
N ILE A 127 -18.85 6.20 -0.41
CA ILE A 127 -17.76 5.28 -0.02
C ILE A 127 -18.27 3.83 0.07
N MET A 128 -19.47 3.64 0.61
CA MET A 128 -20.02 2.33 0.92
C MET A 128 -19.97 1.31 -0.25
N PRO A 129 -20.44 1.64 -1.47
CA PRO A 129 -20.41 0.68 -2.57
C PRO A 129 -19.00 0.31 -3.00
N MET A 130 -18.04 1.22 -2.89
CA MET A 130 -16.63 0.97 -3.20
C MET A 130 -16.04 -0.03 -2.19
N GLN A 131 -16.24 0.22 -0.90
CA GLN A 131 -15.74 -0.62 0.18
C GLN A 131 -16.40 -1.99 0.19
N GLN A 132 -17.70 -2.06 -0.11
CA GLN A 132 -18.40 -3.34 -0.24
C GLN A 132 -17.78 -4.17 -1.35
N ALA A 133 -17.55 -3.61 -2.53
CA ALA A 133 -16.94 -4.32 -3.65
C ALA A 133 -15.52 -4.80 -3.31
N ASP A 134 -14.74 -3.98 -2.60
CA ASP A 134 -13.39 -4.36 -2.14
C ASP A 134 -13.44 -5.54 -1.17
N PHE A 135 -14.38 -5.55 -0.21
CA PHE A 135 -14.53 -6.67 0.72
C PHE A 135 -15.01 -7.95 0.03
N GLU A 136 -15.97 -7.85 -0.89
CA GLU A 136 -16.44 -9.01 -1.67
C GLU A 136 -15.26 -9.63 -2.43
N ALA A 137 -14.48 -8.84 -3.15
CA ALA A 137 -13.30 -9.31 -3.88
C ALA A 137 -12.19 -9.83 -2.94
N LEU A 138 -12.04 -9.24 -1.75
CA LEU A 138 -11.09 -9.71 -0.73
C LEU A 138 -11.46 -11.09 -0.20
N TYR A 139 -12.74 -11.29 0.10
CA TYR A 139 -13.26 -12.59 0.56
C TYR A 139 -13.15 -13.67 -0.52
N GLU A 140 -13.42 -13.34 -1.78
CA GLU A 140 -13.19 -14.25 -2.90
C GLU A 140 -11.73 -14.67 -3.00
N ALA A 141 -10.80 -13.69 -2.92
CA ALA A 141 -9.36 -13.96 -2.98
C ALA A 141 -8.88 -14.87 -1.84
N LEU A 142 -9.52 -14.80 -0.67
CA LEU A 142 -9.16 -15.58 0.51
C LEU A 142 -9.72 -17.00 0.52
N GLU A 143 -10.72 -17.31 -0.30
CA GLU A 143 -11.33 -18.66 -0.40
C GLU A 143 -11.69 -19.28 0.96
N GLY A 144 -12.32 -18.49 1.83
CA GLY A 144 -12.76 -18.93 3.16
C GLY A 144 -11.71 -18.81 4.28
N ASN A 145 -10.51 -18.35 3.99
CA ASN A 145 -9.55 -18.01 5.03
C ASN A 145 -9.99 -16.76 5.81
N PRO A 146 -9.68 -16.68 7.12
CA PRO A 146 -10.14 -15.59 7.96
C PRO A 146 -9.43 -14.28 7.66
N VAL A 147 -10.14 -13.17 7.85
CA VAL A 147 -9.62 -11.82 7.78
C VAL A 147 -10.00 -11.04 9.05
N THR A 148 -9.04 -10.29 9.59
CA THR A 148 -9.29 -9.29 10.63
C THR A 148 -9.34 -7.91 9.96
N ILE A 149 -10.49 -7.27 10.02
CA ILE A 149 -10.72 -5.97 9.41
C ILE A 149 -10.65 -4.91 10.51
N ARG A 150 -9.80 -3.89 10.33
CA ARG A 150 -9.81 -2.70 11.16
C ARG A 150 -10.95 -1.78 10.73
N PHE A 151 -11.69 -1.24 11.68
CA PHE A 151 -12.62 -0.17 11.37
C PHE A 151 -11.89 1.04 10.80
N LEU A 152 -12.62 1.85 10.05
CA LEU A 152 -12.09 3.02 9.39
C LEU A 152 -11.44 3.97 10.41
N ASP A 153 -10.15 4.18 10.26
CA ASP A 153 -9.32 5.01 11.15
C ASP A 153 -8.34 5.83 10.30
N PRO A 154 -8.85 6.92 9.67
CA PRO A 154 -8.02 7.69 8.74
C PRO A 154 -6.94 8.49 9.47
N PRO A 155 -5.66 8.25 9.17
CA PRO A 155 -4.60 9.14 9.62
C PRO A 155 -4.70 10.46 8.85
N LEU A 156 -5.14 11.52 9.52
CA LEU A 156 -5.50 12.79 8.88
C LEU A 156 -4.34 13.38 8.07
N HIS A 157 -3.11 13.25 8.55
CA HIS A 157 -1.91 13.75 7.88
C HIS A 157 -1.59 13.04 6.54
N GLU A 158 -2.19 11.88 6.27
CA GLU A 158 -2.03 11.16 4.99
C GLU A 158 -3.13 11.54 3.99
N PHE A 159 -4.30 11.95 4.47
CA PHE A 159 -5.45 12.23 3.62
C PHE A 159 -5.66 13.73 3.36
N VAL A 160 -5.38 14.58 4.34
CA VAL A 160 -5.60 16.02 4.23
C VAL A 160 -4.32 16.68 3.75
N PRO A 161 -4.40 17.54 2.72
CA PRO A 161 -3.21 18.24 2.21
C PRO A 161 -2.65 19.22 3.25
N THR A 162 -1.34 19.46 3.18
CA THR A 162 -0.59 20.36 4.04
C THR A 162 -0.18 21.65 3.35
N GLU A 163 -0.13 21.66 2.02
CA GLU A 163 0.24 22.83 1.23
C GLU A 163 -0.95 23.79 1.06
N ASP A 164 -0.73 25.09 1.27
CA ASP A 164 -1.78 26.11 1.23
C ASP A 164 -2.61 26.10 -0.07
N ALA A 165 -1.95 25.89 -1.20
CA ALA A 165 -2.62 25.84 -2.51
C ALA A 165 -3.56 24.63 -2.64
N GLU A 166 -3.15 23.47 -2.10
CA GLU A 166 -3.97 22.26 -2.12
C GLU A 166 -5.11 22.33 -1.11
N ILE A 167 -4.86 22.98 0.05
CA ILE A 167 -5.90 23.24 1.05
C ILE A 167 -6.97 24.13 0.45
N ALA A 168 -6.58 25.23 -0.22
CA ALA A 168 -7.53 26.14 -0.87
C ALA A 168 -8.32 25.45 -1.99
N ALA A 169 -7.67 24.55 -2.77
CA ALA A 169 -8.35 23.77 -3.79
C ALA A 169 -9.37 22.79 -3.19
N LEU A 170 -9.03 22.13 -2.08
CA LEU A 170 -9.93 21.21 -1.38
C LEU A 170 -11.12 21.97 -0.77
N ALA A 171 -10.90 23.09 -0.10
CA ALA A 171 -11.94 23.94 0.47
C ALA A 171 -12.92 24.41 -0.61
N LYS A 172 -12.40 24.90 -1.74
CA LYS A 172 -13.22 25.30 -2.89
C LYS A 172 -14.05 24.15 -3.45
N ALA A 173 -13.45 22.94 -3.58
CA ALA A 173 -14.15 21.78 -4.08
C ALA A 173 -15.31 21.33 -3.16
N GLN A 174 -15.22 21.63 -1.87
CA GLN A 174 -16.23 21.29 -0.86
C GLN A 174 -17.17 22.49 -0.54
N GLY A 175 -17.02 23.61 -1.23
CA GLY A 175 -17.85 24.81 -0.99
C GLY A 175 -17.58 25.53 0.33
N LYS A 176 -16.38 25.40 0.85
CA LYS A 176 -15.90 25.99 2.12
C LYS A 176 -14.84 27.05 1.91
#